data_70e8698290a94d3e1b5eebd6c066aa1f
#
_entry.id   70e8698290a94d3e1b5eebd6c066aa1f
#
_cell.length_a   1.000
_cell.length_b   1.000
_cell.length_c   1.000
_cell.angle_alpha   90.00
_cell.angle_beta   90.00
_cell.angle_gamma   90.00
#
_symmetry.space_group_name_H-M   'P 1'
#
loop_
_entity.id
_entity.type
_entity.pdbx_description
1 polymer ?
#
loop_
_entity_poly.entity_id
_entity_poly.type
_entity_poly.pdbx_seq_one_letter_code
_entity_poly.pdbx_strand_id
1 'polypeptide(L)'
;MLKKIITALFIMTTTAMADYNLIVPQKPSGGTSVWAQIVVAEWEKHLGEKINLIYKPGARDQLGPNKFQNELRFDDKTILVSHGGNGISYLVEPVEYNYFDWESVGHMNLNIIVGARNKADTKNGPIQFPSGSGMTPEIMAIVMLLTGPDGDPVKTFEEKIVWVKGMKGSERRLAFI
;
A
#
# COMPACT_ATOMS: atom_id res chain seq x y z
N MET A 1 -52.39 -10.41 -45.63
CA MET A 1 -50.91 -10.56 -45.56
C MET A 1 -50.38 -9.65 -44.46
N LEU A 2 -50.11 -10.23 -43.32
CA LEU A 2 -49.67 -9.51 -42.10
C LEU A 2 -48.14 -9.48 -42.10
N LYS A 3 -47.53 -8.35 -42.41
CA LYS A 3 -46.11 -8.16 -42.34
C LYS A 3 -45.73 -8.07 -40.84
N LYS A 4 -45.12 -9.11 -40.32
CA LYS A 4 -44.48 -9.09 -39.00
C LYS A 4 -43.26 -8.25 -39.06
N ILE A 5 -43.30 -7.06 -38.49
CA ILE A 5 -42.13 -6.20 -38.23
C ILE A 5 -41.52 -6.76 -36.94
N ILE A 6 -40.45 -7.53 -37.08
CA ILE A 6 -39.61 -7.91 -35.95
C ILE A 6 -38.65 -6.74 -35.68
N THR A 7 -39.01 -5.89 -34.74
CA THR A 7 -38.08 -4.88 -34.22
C THR A 7 -37.11 -5.60 -33.30
N ALA A 8 -35.91 -5.90 -33.82
CA ALA A 8 -34.84 -6.39 -33.02
C ALA A 8 -34.38 -5.23 -32.10
N LEU A 9 -34.79 -5.30 -30.85
CA LEU A 9 -34.28 -4.41 -29.79
C LEU A 9 -32.84 -4.83 -29.50
N PHE A 10 -31.90 -4.19 -30.15
CA PHE A 10 -30.49 -4.32 -29.86
C PHE A 10 -30.25 -3.66 -28.50
N ILE A 11 -30.29 -4.44 -27.42
CA ILE A 11 -29.87 -3.98 -26.11
C ILE A 11 -28.34 -3.87 -26.19
N MET A 12 -27.86 -2.67 -26.54
CA MET A 12 -26.46 -2.32 -26.33
C MET A 12 -26.21 -2.32 -24.83
N THR A 13 -25.74 -3.45 -24.31
CA THR A 13 -25.11 -3.46 -23.00
C THR A 13 -23.82 -2.67 -23.13
N THR A 14 -23.89 -1.38 -22.87
CA THR A 14 -22.68 -0.59 -22.64
C THR A 14 -22.08 -1.18 -21.37
N THR A 15 -21.03 -1.98 -21.51
CA THR A 15 -20.14 -2.25 -20.39
C THR A 15 -19.63 -0.90 -19.93
N ALA A 16 -20.09 -0.43 -18.77
CA ALA A 16 -19.56 0.76 -18.16
C ALA A 16 -18.06 0.50 -17.95
N MET A 17 -17.24 1.04 -18.85
CA MET A 17 -15.80 1.03 -18.64
C MET A 17 -15.51 1.96 -17.48
N ALA A 18 -14.64 1.54 -16.59
CA ALA A 18 -14.19 2.40 -15.50
C ALA A 18 -13.51 3.62 -16.10
N ASP A 19 -13.89 4.80 -15.63
CA ASP A 19 -13.35 6.06 -16.12
C ASP A 19 -11.92 6.28 -15.61
N TYR A 20 -11.60 5.72 -14.43
CA TYR A 20 -10.28 5.77 -13.83
C TYR A 20 -9.78 4.39 -13.38
N ASN A 21 -8.47 4.25 -13.35
CA ASN A 21 -7.78 3.09 -12.78
C ASN A 21 -7.02 3.49 -11.51
N LEU A 22 -7.16 2.70 -10.46
CA LEU A 22 -6.40 2.88 -9.23
C LEU A 22 -5.49 1.67 -9.02
N ILE A 23 -4.18 1.87 -9.19
CA ILE A 23 -3.17 0.83 -8.97
C ILE A 23 -2.94 0.68 -7.47
N VAL A 24 -3.14 -0.53 -6.94
CA VAL A 24 -2.94 -0.85 -5.52
C VAL A 24 -1.82 -1.88 -5.40
N PRO A 25 -0.71 -1.57 -4.70
CA PRO A 25 0.48 -2.44 -4.67
C PRO A 25 0.34 -3.65 -3.75
N GLN A 26 -0.83 -3.89 -3.19
CA GLN A 26 -1.09 -5.00 -2.27
C GLN A 26 -2.19 -5.94 -2.79
N LYS A 27 -2.29 -7.12 -2.16
CA LYS A 27 -3.43 -8.03 -2.39
C LYS A 27 -4.73 -7.38 -1.89
N PRO A 28 -5.92 -7.78 -2.42
CA PRO A 28 -7.21 -7.22 -2.02
C PRO A 28 -7.47 -7.18 -0.51
N SER A 29 -6.94 -8.14 0.24
CA SER A 29 -7.05 -8.23 1.71
C SER A 29 -5.98 -7.45 2.48
N GLY A 30 -5.06 -6.77 1.81
CA GLY A 30 -4.02 -5.94 2.44
C GLY A 30 -4.61 -4.66 3.03
N GLY A 31 -3.96 -4.10 4.05
CA GLY A 31 -4.43 -2.88 4.72
C GLY A 31 -4.62 -1.71 3.77
N THR A 32 -3.63 -1.43 2.93
CA THR A 32 -3.70 -0.38 1.88
C THR A 32 -4.84 -0.64 0.90
N SER A 33 -5.08 -1.92 0.54
CA SER A 33 -6.14 -2.28 -0.40
C SER A 33 -7.53 -2.10 0.18
N VAL A 34 -7.74 -2.48 1.44
CA VAL A 34 -9.01 -2.27 2.14
C VAL A 34 -9.32 -0.79 2.24
N TRP A 35 -8.32 0.00 2.57
CA TRP A 35 -8.45 1.43 2.62
C TRP A 35 -8.76 2.04 1.24
N ALA A 36 -8.07 1.62 0.17
CA ALA A 36 -8.34 2.05 -1.20
C ALA A 36 -9.78 1.73 -1.63
N GLN A 37 -10.32 0.57 -1.23
CA GLN A 37 -11.72 0.21 -1.50
C GLN A 37 -12.71 1.19 -0.86
N ILE A 38 -12.44 1.62 0.38
CA ILE A 38 -13.28 2.61 1.08
C ILE A 38 -13.23 3.95 0.36
N VAL A 39 -12.03 4.42 0.01
CA VAL A 39 -11.84 5.71 -0.69
C VAL A 39 -12.51 5.69 -2.05
N VAL A 40 -12.34 4.63 -2.82
CA VAL A 40 -12.98 4.49 -4.13
C VAL A 40 -14.49 4.56 -4.02
N ALA A 41 -15.08 3.86 -3.05
CA ALA A 41 -16.53 3.89 -2.85
C ALA A 41 -17.07 5.31 -2.57
N GLU A 42 -16.29 6.14 -1.89
CA GLU A 42 -16.66 7.54 -1.67
C GLU A 42 -16.37 8.43 -2.91
N TRP A 43 -15.25 8.23 -3.58
CA TRP A 43 -14.91 8.99 -4.79
C TRP A 43 -15.92 8.77 -5.91
N GLU A 44 -16.34 7.52 -6.16
CA GLU A 44 -17.37 7.23 -7.16
C GLU A 44 -18.68 7.97 -6.91
N LYS A 45 -19.08 8.14 -5.64
CA LYS A 45 -20.29 8.90 -5.29
C LYS A 45 -20.17 10.39 -5.62
N HIS A 46 -18.98 10.98 -5.42
CA HIS A 46 -18.75 12.41 -5.61
C HIS A 46 -18.42 12.75 -7.07
N LEU A 47 -17.70 11.88 -7.76
CA LEU A 47 -17.29 12.11 -9.14
C LEU A 47 -18.37 11.70 -10.14
N GLY A 48 -19.23 10.76 -9.78
CA GLY A 48 -20.19 10.15 -10.72
C GLY A 48 -19.55 9.21 -11.75
N GLU A 49 -18.27 8.88 -11.58
CA GLU A 49 -17.46 8.07 -12.48
C GLU A 49 -17.04 6.77 -11.80
N LYS A 50 -16.72 5.75 -12.60
CA LYS A 50 -16.28 4.44 -12.08
C LYS A 50 -14.77 4.36 -11.93
N ILE A 51 -14.32 3.77 -10.85
CA ILE A 51 -12.90 3.57 -10.55
C ILE A 51 -12.58 2.08 -10.46
N ASN A 52 -11.74 1.61 -11.35
CA ASN A 52 -11.30 0.23 -11.39
C ASN A 52 -10.08 0.03 -10.46
N LEU A 53 -10.21 -0.86 -9.49
CA LEU A 53 -9.12 -1.24 -8.59
C LEU A 53 -8.24 -2.31 -9.23
N ILE A 54 -7.01 -1.98 -9.57
CA ILE A 54 -6.03 -2.89 -10.17
C ILE A 54 -4.99 -3.27 -9.12
N TYR A 55 -5.08 -4.47 -8.60
CA TYR A 55 -4.15 -4.98 -7.61
C TYR A 55 -2.86 -5.50 -8.26
N LYS A 56 -1.72 -4.95 -7.85
CA LYS A 56 -0.37 -5.35 -8.31
C LYS A 56 0.53 -5.69 -7.12
N PRO A 57 0.22 -6.78 -6.39
CA PRO A 57 1.05 -7.22 -5.28
C PRO A 57 2.34 -7.88 -5.78
N GLY A 58 3.40 -7.76 -5.00
CA GLY A 58 4.66 -8.45 -5.26
C GLY A 58 5.87 -7.56 -5.02
N ALA A 59 7.07 -8.16 -5.05
CA ALA A 59 8.32 -7.47 -4.82
C ALA A 59 8.30 -6.54 -3.59
N ARG A 60 7.74 -6.99 -2.48
CA ARG A 60 7.57 -6.18 -1.26
C ARG A 60 6.78 -4.88 -1.49
N ASP A 61 5.68 -4.98 -2.21
CA ASP A 61 4.78 -3.89 -2.60
C ASP A 61 5.41 -2.88 -3.61
N GLN A 62 6.49 -3.26 -4.29
CA GLN A 62 7.15 -2.40 -5.29
C GLN A 62 6.67 -2.65 -6.72
N LEU A 63 6.06 -3.80 -7.01
CA LEU A 63 5.63 -4.14 -8.37
C LEU A 63 4.62 -3.13 -8.94
N GLY A 64 3.67 -2.68 -8.13
CA GLY A 64 2.70 -1.64 -8.52
C GLY A 64 3.36 -0.31 -8.86
N PRO A 65 4.18 0.27 -7.96
CA PRO A 65 4.96 1.48 -8.21
C PRO A 65 5.88 1.39 -9.43
N ASN A 66 6.63 0.30 -9.61
CA ASN A 66 7.49 0.10 -10.77
C ASN A 66 6.67 0.11 -12.07
N LYS A 67 5.55 -0.63 -12.10
CA LYS A 67 4.66 -0.64 -13.25
C LYS A 67 4.05 0.73 -13.54
N PHE A 68 3.62 1.45 -12.51
CA PHE A 68 3.11 2.80 -12.67
C PHE A 68 4.16 3.72 -13.30
N GLN A 69 5.38 3.72 -12.76
CA GLN A 69 6.48 4.54 -13.27
C GLN A 69 6.81 4.25 -14.73
N ASN A 70 6.93 2.98 -15.09
CA ASN A 70 7.45 2.57 -16.38
C ASN A 70 6.41 2.59 -17.50
N GLU A 71 5.13 2.34 -17.16
CA GLU A 71 4.10 2.11 -18.17
C GLU A 71 2.93 3.10 -18.10
N LEU A 72 2.60 3.64 -16.93
CA LEU A 72 1.29 4.26 -16.69
C LEU A 72 1.34 5.69 -16.18
N ARG A 73 2.50 6.23 -15.83
CA ARG A 73 2.61 7.56 -15.19
C ARG A 73 2.14 8.73 -16.08
N PHE A 74 2.02 8.51 -17.37
CA PHE A 74 1.53 9.51 -18.33
C PHE A 74 0.07 9.25 -18.76
N ASP A 75 -0.57 8.24 -18.21
CA ASP A 75 -1.99 8.01 -18.36
C ASP A 75 -2.74 8.84 -17.32
N ASP A 76 -3.38 9.90 -17.76
CA ASP A 76 -4.14 10.86 -16.94
C ASP A 76 -5.38 10.25 -16.27
N LYS A 77 -5.72 9.00 -16.60
CA LYS A 77 -6.78 8.22 -15.98
C LYS A 77 -6.27 7.17 -14.98
N THR A 78 -4.97 7.08 -14.76
CA THR A 78 -4.40 6.11 -13.83
C THR A 78 -3.76 6.80 -12.62
N ILE A 79 -4.16 6.37 -11.44
CA ILE A 79 -3.68 6.85 -10.14
C ILE A 79 -2.97 5.69 -9.43
N LEU A 80 -1.88 5.96 -8.73
CA LEU A 80 -1.20 5.00 -7.89
C LEU A 80 -1.51 5.26 -6.41
N VAL A 81 -1.90 4.22 -5.69
CA VAL A 81 -1.89 4.24 -4.22
C VAL A 81 -0.48 3.92 -3.74
N SER A 82 0.19 4.90 -3.18
CA SER A 82 1.48 4.71 -2.52
C SER A 82 1.32 4.73 -1.01
N HIS A 83 2.12 3.95 -0.31
CA HIS A 83 2.19 3.98 1.15
C HIS A 83 3.61 4.33 1.60
N GLY A 84 3.78 4.72 2.86
CA GLY A 84 5.09 5.17 3.38
C GLY A 84 6.24 4.18 3.16
N GLY A 85 5.96 2.88 3.07
CA GLY A 85 6.95 1.87 2.73
C GLY A 85 7.54 2.04 1.33
N ASN A 86 6.79 2.53 0.35
CA ASN A 86 7.32 2.79 -0.99
C ASN A 86 8.33 3.93 -0.98
N GLY A 87 8.06 5.01 -0.22
CA GLY A 87 9.01 6.10 -0.06
C GLY A 87 10.32 5.65 0.60
N ILE A 88 10.24 4.79 1.62
CA ILE A 88 11.43 4.24 2.28
C ILE A 88 12.17 3.28 1.35
N SER A 89 11.48 2.39 0.65
CA SER A 89 12.11 1.49 -0.32
C SER A 89 12.88 2.27 -1.40
N TYR A 90 12.35 3.39 -1.86
CA TYR A 90 13.05 4.28 -2.79
C TYR A 90 14.41 4.76 -2.25
N LEU A 91 14.51 5.01 -0.94
CA LEU A 91 15.75 5.50 -0.32
C LEU A 91 16.78 4.41 -0.04
N VAL A 92 16.35 3.15 0.17
CA VAL A 92 17.23 2.10 0.72
C VAL A 92 17.30 0.82 -0.13
N GLU A 93 16.51 0.71 -1.18
CA GLU A 93 16.45 -0.48 -2.03
C GLU A 93 16.56 -0.11 -3.52
N PRO A 94 17.06 -1.00 -4.37
CA PRO A 94 17.01 -0.79 -5.81
C PRO A 94 15.56 -0.93 -6.29
N VAL A 95 14.96 0.18 -6.68
CA VAL A 95 13.62 0.27 -7.25
C VAL A 95 13.67 0.90 -8.63
N GLU A 96 12.65 0.68 -9.45
CA GLU A 96 12.57 1.20 -10.83
C GLU A 96 11.76 2.49 -10.93
N TYR A 97 11.34 3.05 -9.82
CA TYR A 97 10.59 4.30 -9.77
C TYR A 97 11.38 5.40 -9.06
N ASN A 98 11.12 6.63 -9.46
CA ASN A 98 11.57 7.82 -8.71
C ASN A 98 10.36 8.40 -7.97
N TYR A 99 10.36 8.27 -6.66
CA TYR A 99 9.25 8.70 -5.81
C TYR A 99 8.95 10.19 -5.91
N PHE A 100 9.96 11.00 -6.22
CA PHE A 100 9.83 12.46 -6.35
C PHE A 100 9.35 12.92 -7.73
N ASP A 101 9.26 12.03 -8.72
CA ASP A 101 8.70 12.34 -10.03
C ASP A 101 7.16 12.30 -10.06
N TRP A 102 6.54 11.83 -8.97
CA TRP A 102 5.10 11.67 -8.90
C TRP A 102 4.41 12.92 -8.38
N GLU A 103 3.33 13.30 -9.05
CA GLU A 103 2.44 14.35 -8.58
C GLU A 103 1.42 13.75 -7.60
N SER A 104 1.29 14.39 -6.43
CA SER A 104 0.34 13.94 -5.40
C SER A 104 -1.04 14.55 -5.65
N VAL A 105 -2.03 13.71 -5.90
CA VAL A 105 -3.45 14.12 -5.98
C VAL A 105 -4.14 14.19 -4.61
N GLY A 106 -3.54 13.59 -3.60
CA GLY A 106 -4.03 13.62 -2.22
C GLY A 106 -3.20 12.73 -1.31
N HIS A 107 -3.30 12.98 -0.01
CA HIS A 107 -2.67 12.13 1.00
C HIS A 107 -3.57 11.92 2.20
N MET A 108 -3.34 10.83 2.92
CA MET A 108 -3.96 10.56 4.19
C MET A 108 -2.91 10.15 5.23
N ASN A 109 -2.99 10.76 6.38
CA ASN A 109 -2.18 10.39 7.53
C ASN A 109 -2.89 9.30 8.33
N LEU A 110 -2.23 8.15 8.49
CA LEU A 110 -2.69 7.08 9.36
C LEU A 110 -1.80 7.04 10.59
N ASN A 111 -2.43 7.02 11.75
CA ASN A 111 -1.71 6.80 13.00
C ASN A 111 -1.25 5.34 13.08
N ILE A 112 0.02 5.15 13.41
CA ILE A 112 0.60 3.84 13.63
C ILE A 112 0.69 3.62 15.13
N ILE A 113 0.14 2.51 15.60
CA ILE A 113 0.27 2.08 16.99
C ILE A 113 1.24 0.90 17.02
N VAL A 114 2.27 1.04 17.82
CA VAL A 114 3.19 -0.04 18.15
C VAL A 114 2.88 -0.53 19.55
N GLY A 115 2.49 -1.79 19.64
CA GLY A 115 2.22 -2.45 20.90
C GLY A 115 3.31 -3.44 21.28
N ALA A 116 3.66 -3.53 22.56
CA ALA A 116 4.45 -4.60 23.11
C ALA A 116 3.62 -5.41 24.10
N ARG A 117 3.88 -6.71 24.21
CA ARG A 117 3.15 -7.61 25.11
C ARG A 117 3.26 -7.17 26.57
N ASN A 118 4.44 -6.73 26.97
CA ASN A 118 4.68 -6.12 28.28
C ASN A 118 5.87 -5.15 28.23
N LYS A 119 6.05 -4.34 29.29
CA LYS A 119 7.16 -3.39 29.36
C LYS A 119 8.56 -4.04 29.41
N ALA A 120 8.64 -5.30 29.86
CA ALA A 120 9.91 -6.03 29.93
C ALA A 120 10.44 -6.37 28.53
N ASP A 121 9.55 -6.59 27.57
CA ASP A 121 9.91 -6.91 26.19
C ASP A 121 10.70 -5.79 25.51
N THR A 122 10.53 -4.56 25.96
CA THR A 122 11.23 -3.38 25.40
C THR A 122 12.55 -3.05 26.10
N LYS A 123 12.80 -3.60 27.30
CA LYS A 123 13.96 -3.25 28.13
C LYS A 123 15.04 -4.32 28.16
N ASN A 124 14.68 -5.59 28.08
CA ASN A 124 15.54 -6.70 28.49
C ASN A 124 16.10 -7.54 27.34
N GLY A 125 16.11 -7.06 26.14
CA GLY A 125 16.69 -7.80 25.02
C GLY A 125 16.28 -7.24 23.65
N PRO A 126 16.71 -7.92 22.60
CA PRO A 126 16.31 -7.53 21.27
C PRO A 126 14.79 -7.69 21.08
N ILE A 127 14.19 -6.68 20.48
CA ILE A 127 12.76 -6.68 20.16
C ILE A 127 12.55 -7.45 18.85
N GLN A 128 11.76 -8.49 18.88
CA GLN A 128 11.34 -9.20 17.68
C GLN A 128 10.28 -8.37 16.96
N PHE A 129 10.61 -7.90 15.75
CA PHE A 129 9.70 -7.10 14.96
C PHE A 129 9.27 -7.83 13.68
N PRO A 130 8.04 -8.37 13.64
CA PRO A 130 7.54 -9.04 12.44
C PRO A 130 7.16 -8.01 11.36
N SER A 131 7.73 -8.15 10.16
CA SER A 131 7.44 -7.28 9.01
C SER A 131 7.14 -8.10 7.76
N GLY A 132 6.18 -7.66 7.00
CA GLY A 132 5.80 -8.30 5.73
C GLY A 132 6.63 -7.84 4.54
N SER A 133 7.07 -6.60 4.56
CA SER A 133 7.89 -5.94 3.54
C SER A 133 9.28 -5.60 4.09
N GLY A 134 10.05 -4.87 3.35
CA GLY A 134 11.35 -4.36 3.77
C GLY A 134 11.32 -3.44 5.01
N MET A 135 12.23 -2.52 5.08
CA MET A 135 12.23 -1.49 6.12
C MET A 135 10.90 -0.71 6.05
N THR A 136 10.23 -0.56 7.18
CA THR A 136 8.95 0.14 7.26
C THR A 136 9.04 1.35 8.17
N PRO A 137 8.15 2.35 8.02
CA PRO A 137 8.12 3.52 8.91
C PRO A 137 8.02 3.14 10.38
N GLU A 138 7.33 2.04 10.69
CA GLU A 138 7.15 1.55 12.04
C GLU A 138 8.48 1.09 12.65
N ILE A 139 9.28 0.34 11.89
CA ILE A 139 10.61 -0.10 12.33
C ILE A 139 11.49 1.12 12.56
N MET A 140 11.50 2.06 11.63
CA MET A 140 12.29 3.28 11.77
C MET A 140 11.88 4.09 12.99
N ALA A 141 10.59 4.26 13.23
CA ALA A 141 10.09 4.98 14.41
C ALA A 141 10.53 4.30 15.72
N ILE A 142 10.49 2.96 15.78
CA ILE A 142 10.95 2.22 16.95
C ILE A 142 12.46 2.38 17.14
N VAL A 143 13.23 2.23 16.08
CA VAL A 143 14.69 2.41 16.13
C VAL A 143 15.02 3.80 16.65
N MET A 144 14.42 4.85 16.09
CA MET A 144 14.65 6.23 16.53
C MET A 144 14.25 6.45 18.00
N LEU A 145 13.12 5.87 18.42
CA LEU A 145 12.68 5.95 19.82
C LEU A 145 13.66 5.26 20.80
N LEU A 146 14.21 4.11 20.41
CA LEU A 146 15.17 3.36 21.22
C LEU A 146 16.57 3.98 21.20
N THR A 147 16.92 4.62 20.10
CA THR A 147 18.23 5.30 19.95
C THR A 147 18.33 6.54 20.84
N GLY A 148 17.24 7.30 20.94
CA GLY A 148 17.26 8.61 21.57
C GLY A 148 17.99 9.67 20.73
N PRO A 149 18.08 10.92 21.24
CA PRO A 149 18.57 12.06 20.45
C PRO A 149 20.07 12.00 20.10
N ASP A 150 20.87 11.37 20.93
CA ASP A 150 22.34 11.38 20.81
C ASP A 150 22.94 10.02 20.42
N GLY A 151 22.09 9.05 20.06
CA GLY A 151 22.51 7.69 19.75
C GLY A 151 22.75 7.44 18.27
N ASP A 152 23.28 6.25 17.97
CA ASP A 152 23.46 5.75 16.61
C ASP A 152 22.29 4.81 16.23
N PRO A 153 21.43 5.20 15.27
CA PRO A 153 20.29 4.38 14.88
C PRO A 153 20.70 3.08 14.19
N VAL A 154 21.83 3.04 13.48
CA VAL A 154 22.31 1.80 12.83
C VAL A 154 22.71 0.79 13.88
N LYS A 155 23.52 1.20 14.84
CA LYS A 155 23.92 0.36 15.98
C LYS A 155 22.71 -0.10 16.78
N THR A 156 21.77 0.79 17.07
CA THR A 156 20.52 0.44 17.78
C THR A 156 19.72 -0.59 17.02
N PHE A 157 19.61 -0.46 15.70
CA PHE A 157 18.90 -1.44 14.87
C PHE A 157 19.58 -2.81 14.96
N GLU A 158 20.90 -2.88 14.80
CA GLU A 158 21.65 -4.12 14.82
C GLU A 158 21.60 -4.84 16.19
N GLU A 159 21.68 -4.08 17.27
CA GLU A 159 21.75 -4.64 18.63
C GLU A 159 20.37 -4.92 19.25
N LYS A 160 19.35 -4.14 18.88
CA LYS A 160 18.04 -4.13 19.56
C LYS A 160 16.89 -4.69 18.75
N ILE A 161 17.03 -4.85 17.45
CA ILE A 161 15.94 -5.30 16.59
C ILE A 161 16.25 -6.66 15.97
N VAL A 162 15.44 -7.66 16.28
CA VAL A 162 15.40 -8.91 15.53
C VAL A 162 14.27 -8.81 14.51
N TRP A 163 14.65 -8.62 13.26
CA TRP A 163 13.70 -8.45 12.18
C TRP A 163 13.21 -9.79 11.64
N VAL A 164 11.97 -10.15 11.96
CA VAL A 164 11.30 -11.34 11.43
C VAL A 164 10.62 -11.00 10.12
N LYS A 165 11.26 -11.34 9.00
CA LYS A 165 10.80 -11.03 7.64
C LYS A 165 9.69 -11.97 7.17
N GLY A 166 8.84 -11.48 6.26
CA GLY A 166 7.90 -12.30 5.49
C GLY A 166 6.51 -12.44 6.10
N MET A 167 6.27 -11.96 7.31
CA MET A 167 4.95 -12.01 7.94
C MET A 167 4.01 -10.94 7.39
N LYS A 168 2.82 -11.33 6.95
CA LYS A 168 1.76 -10.41 6.52
C LYS A 168 0.93 -9.91 7.69
N GLY A 169 0.08 -8.90 7.45
CA GLY A 169 -0.64 -8.21 8.51
C GLY A 169 -1.46 -9.10 9.45
N SER A 170 -2.15 -10.13 8.92
CA SER A 170 -2.88 -11.11 9.72
C SER A 170 -1.95 -12.04 10.52
N GLU A 171 -0.87 -12.52 9.89
CA GLU A 171 0.13 -13.39 10.53
C GLU A 171 0.87 -12.65 11.65
N ARG A 172 1.19 -11.35 11.43
CA ARG A 172 1.79 -10.50 12.47
C ARG A 172 0.89 -10.36 13.69
N ARG A 173 -0.41 -10.19 13.49
CA ARG A 173 -1.37 -10.11 14.60
C ARG A 173 -1.46 -11.41 15.36
N LEU A 174 -1.47 -12.55 14.66
CA LEU A 174 -1.50 -13.88 15.30
C LEU A 174 -0.20 -14.19 16.05
N ALA A 175 0.95 -13.77 15.53
CA ALA A 175 2.22 -13.95 16.21
C ALA A 175 2.36 -13.11 17.50
N PHE A 176 1.53 -12.07 17.65
CA PHE A 176 1.51 -11.20 18.83
C PHE A 176 0.68 -11.79 19.99
N ILE A 177 -0.31 -12.63 19.71
CA ILE A 177 -1.18 -13.28 20.72
C ILE A 177 -0.47 -14.46 21.36
#